data_2e95f0c31bf5fd2f9a480126255d432a
#
_entry.id   2e95f0c31bf5fd2f9a480126255d432a
#
_cell.length_a   1.000
_cell.length_b   1.000
_cell.length_c   1.000
_cell.angle_alpha   90.00
_cell.angle_beta   90.00
_cell.angle_gamma   90.00
#
_symmetry.space_group_name_H-M   'P 1'
#
loop_
_entity.id
_entity.type
_entity.pdbx_description
1 polymer ?
#
loop_
_entity_poly.entity_id
_entity_poly.type
_entity_poly.pdbx_seq_one_letter_code
_entity_poly.pdbx_strand_id
1 'polypeptide(L)'
;MTALPTEADVAIIGGGMVGVTLALMLARELPQLQVVLVEGQRFPALDLTQPLPYTAGFDARNTALSRRTVQAFAELGLWQQLQPHATPIHQIHISDRGHFGLSRLRAEEEQVESFGQVMENAWLGVVLLAALKQCPSVTVCDGVSVSALQTLAE
;
A
#
# COMPACT_ATOMS: atom_id res chain seq x y z
N MET A 1 9.59 7.27 -20.80
CA MET A 1 10.44 7.25 -19.60
C MET A 1 10.37 8.63 -19.00
N THR A 2 9.83 8.76 -17.81
CA THR A 2 9.87 10.04 -17.08
C THR A 2 11.34 10.26 -16.68
N ALA A 3 11.91 11.42 -17.01
CA ALA A 3 13.26 11.75 -16.59
C ALA A 3 13.29 11.84 -15.05
N LEU A 4 14.38 11.36 -14.44
CA LEU A 4 14.59 11.55 -13.01
C LEU A 4 14.69 13.06 -12.73
N PRO A 5 13.91 13.59 -11.78
CA PRO A 5 14.08 14.97 -11.37
C PRO A 5 15.45 15.15 -10.68
N THR A 6 16.02 16.31 -10.79
CA THR A 6 17.29 16.65 -10.15
C THR A 6 17.15 16.99 -8.68
N GLU A 7 15.96 17.36 -8.26
CA GLU A 7 15.63 17.75 -6.89
C GLU A 7 14.24 17.23 -6.52
N ALA A 8 14.04 16.90 -5.26
CA ALA A 8 12.75 16.54 -4.67
C ALA A 8 12.82 16.79 -3.16
N ASP A 9 11.66 17.09 -2.55
CA ASP A 9 11.57 17.22 -1.09
C ASP A 9 11.58 15.85 -0.41
N VAL A 10 10.97 14.84 -1.06
CA VAL A 10 10.91 13.48 -0.56
C VAL A 10 11.17 12.49 -1.69
N ALA A 11 12.13 11.59 -1.50
CA ALA A 11 12.37 10.45 -2.38
C ALA A 11 11.98 9.16 -1.67
N ILE A 12 11.03 8.43 -2.24
CA ILE A 12 10.59 7.12 -1.75
C ILE A 12 11.25 6.05 -2.62
N ILE A 13 12.02 5.16 -2.00
CA ILE A 13 12.69 4.06 -2.70
C ILE A 13 11.90 2.78 -2.47
N GLY A 14 11.35 2.23 -3.53
CA GLY A 14 10.50 1.04 -3.55
C GLY A 14 9.04 1.39 -3.78
N GLY A 15 8.49 0.89 -4.88
CA GLY A 15 7.09 1.06 -5.31
C GLY A 15 6.18 -0.09 -4.89
N GLY A 16 6.50 -0.80 -3.81
CA GLY A 16 5.61 -1.76 -3.18
C GLY A 16 4.44 -1.09 -2.45
N MET A 17 3.58 -1.89 -1.84
CA MET A 17 2.37 -1.40 -1.14
C MET A 17 2.65 -0.27 -0.15
N VAL A 18 3.74 -0.37 0.61
CA VAL A 18 4.11 0.64 1.61
C VAL A 18 4.55 1.95 0.95
N GLY A 19 5.45 1.88 -0.04
CA GLY A 19 5.97 3.07 -0.71
C GLY A 19 4.89 3.82 -1.49
N VAL A 20 4.02 3.09 -2.20
CA VAL A 20 2.90 3.70 -2.93
C VAL A 20 1.90 4.33 -1.95
N THR A 21 1.55 3.64 -0.85
CA THR A 21 0.65 4.20 0.16
C THR A 21 1.23 5.48 0.78
N LEU A 22 2.52 5.47 1.12
CA LEU A 22 3.21 6.65 1.65
C LEU A 22 3.18 7.81 0.66
N ALA A 23 3.46 7.55 -0.63
CA ALA A 23 3.42 8.56 -1.67
C ALA A 23 2.04 9.21 -1.79
N LEU A 24 0.97 8.39 -1.80
CA LEU A 24 -0.41 8.88 -1.85
C LEU A 24 -0.80 9.69 -0.61
N MET A 25 -0.36 9.25 0.58
CA MET A 25 -0.61 9.99 1.83
C MET A 25 0.11 11.34 1.82
N LEU A 26 1.38 11.39 1.43
CA LEU A 26 2.13 12.64 1.32
C LEU A 26 1.50 13.59 0.30
N ALA A 27 1.12 13.09 -0.86
CA ALA A 27 0.47 13.90 -1.89
C ALA A 27 -0.85 14.51 -1.42
N ARG A 28 -1.57 13.81 -0.54
CA ARG A 28 -2.83 14.29 0.02
C ARG A 28 -2.62 15.30 1.16
N GLU A 29 -1.80 14.95 2.14
CA GLU A 29 -1.66 15.73 3.37
C GLU A 29 -0.69 16.91 3.21
N LEU A 30 0.27 16.79 2.30
CA LEU A 30 1.32 17.76 2.05
C LEU A 30 1.48 18.03 0.54
N PRO A 31 0.43 18.56 -0.13
CA PRO A 31 0.41 18.72 -1.58
C PRO A 31 1.46 19.69 -2.14
N GLN A 32 2.11 20.46 -1.27
CA GLN A 32 3.21 21.36 -1.64
C GLN A 32 4.53 20.64 -1.84
N LEU A 33 4.69 19.39 -1.32
CA LEU A 33 5.93 18.65 -1.44
C LEU A 33 6.07 18.02 -2.83
N GLN A 34 7.28 18.09 -3.37
CA GLN A 34 7.69 17.36 -4.56
C GLN A 34 8.11 15.94 -4.16
N VAL A 35 7.19 14.98 -4.36
CA VAL A 35 7.41 13.58 -4.01
C VAL A 35 7.84 12.80 -5.25
N VAL A 36 8.95 12.07 -5.13
CA VAL A 36 9.45 11.15 -6.16
C VAL A 36 9.38 9.72 -5.63
N LEU A 37 8.76 8.83 -6.39
CA LEU A 37 8.76 7.40 -6.13
C LEU A 37 9.65 6.69 -7.15
N VAL A 38 10.69 6.01 -6.66
CA VAL A 38 11.62 5.24 -7.48
C VAL A 38 11.39 3.76 -7.29
N GLU A 39 11.18 3.02 -8.39
CA GLU A 39 10.94 1.58 -8.36
C GLU A 39 11.86 0.86 -9.38
N GLY A 40 12.53 -0.22 -8.92
CA GLY A 40 13.46 -0.99 -9.74
C GLY A 40 12.81 -1.75 -10.88
N GLN A 41 11.57 -2.17 -10.70
CA GLN A 41 10.80 -2.86 -11.72
C GLN A 41 9.85 -1.90 -12.42
N ARG A 42 9.49 -2.20 -13.66
CA ARG A 42 8.46 -1.44 -14.35
C ARG A 42 7.09 -1.82 -13.83
N PHE A 43 6.29 -0.83 -13.54
CA PHE A 43 4.89 -1.04 -13.21
C PHE A 43 4.11 -1.58 -14.42
N PRO A 44 3.14 -2.46 -14.19
CA PRO A 44 2.28 -2.94 -15.26
C PRO A 44 1.49 -1.79 -15.90
N ALA A 45 1.26 -1.91 -17.19
CA ALA A 45 0.35 -1.00 -17.88
C ALA A 45 -1.07 -1.25 -17.35
N LEU A 46 -1.71 -0.20 -16.83
CA LEU A 46 -3.12 -0.22 -16.44
C LEU A 46 -3.90 0.73 -17.36
N ASP A 47 -4.96 0.21 -17.96
CA ASP A 47 -5.96 1.00 -18.66
C ASP A 47 -7.05 1.40 -17.66
N LEU A 48 -7.04 2.67 -17.24
CA LEU A 48 -7.99 3.21 -16.28
C LEU A 48 -9.38 3.49 -16.88
N THR A 49 -9.55 3.31 -18.17
CA THR A 49 -10.87 3.42 -18.84
C THR A 49 -11.68 2.14 -18.74
N GLN A 50 -11.03 1.03 -18.36
CA GLN A 50 -11.64 -0.27 -18.15
C GLN A 50 -11.71 -0.59 -16.65
N PRO A 51 -12.61 -1.49 -16.23
CA PRO A 51 -12.59 -2.03 -14.88
C PRO A 51 -11.18 -2.56 -14.54
N LEU A 52 -10.73 -2.32 -13.29
CA LEU A 52 -9.41 -2.76 -12.87
C LEU A 52 -9.28 -4.28 -13.05
N PRO A 53 -8.21 -4.77 -13.70
CA PRO A 53 -8.05 -6.19 -13.95
C PRO A 53 -7.76 -6.90 -12.63
N TYR A 54 -8.68 -7.75 -12.20
CA TYR A 54 -8.39 -8.72 -11.15
C TYR A 54 -7.84 -9.98 -11.82
N THR A 55 -6.53 -10.09 -11.85
CA THR A 55 -5.87 -11.35 -12.17
C THR A 55 -5.31 -11.91 -10.88
N ALA A 56 -5.74 -13.12 -10.51
CA ALA A 56 -5.05 -13.90 -9.50
C ALA A 56 -3.61 -14.10 -10.02
N GLY A 57 -2.70 -13.22 -9.59
CA GLY A 57 -1.31 -13.23 -10.01
C GLY A 57 -0.56 -14.37 -9.32
N PHE A 58 0.72 -14.55 -9.69
CA PHE A 58 1.64 -15.47 -9.01
C PHE A 58 1.78 -15.16 -7.51
N ASP A 59 1.49 -13.95 -7.07
CA ASP A 59 1.46 -13.58 -5.68
C ASP A 59 0.05 -13.74 -5.09
N ALA A 60 -0.32 -14.99 -4.83
CA ALA A 60 -1.55 -15.33 -4.10
C ALA A 60 -1.44 -15.09 -2.59
N ARG A 61 -0.39 -14.36 -2.14
CA ARG A 61 -0.24 -14.00 -0.73
C ARG A 61 -1.31 -13.03 -0.31
N ASN A 62 -1.81 -13.25 0.90
CA ASN A 62 -2.74 -12.36 1.55
C ASN A 62 -2.01 -11.53 2.60
N THR A 63 -2.46 -10.31 2.79
CA THR A 63 -2.00 -9.42 3.86
C THR A 63 -3.14 -9.17 4.84
N ALA A 64 -2.84 -9.28 6.13
CA ALA A 64 -3.73 -8.83 7.17
C ALA A 64 -3.52 -7.32 7.39
N LEU A 65 -4.53 -6.55 7.07
CA LEU A 65 -4.57 -5.11 7.27
C LEU A 65 -5.15 -4.81 8.65
N SER A 66 -4.45 -4.03 9.46
CA SER A 66 -4.99 -3.55 10.73
C SER A 66 -6.16 -2.58 10.50
N ARG A 67 -6.99 -2.36 11.52
CA ARG A 67 -8.06 -1.34 11.47
C ARG A 67 -7.52 0.04 11.09
N ARG A 68 -6.35 0.40 11.60
CA ARG A 68 -5.70 1.67 11.28
C ARG A 68 -5.33 1.79 9.80
N THR A 69 -4.84 0.69 9.22
CA THR A 69 -4.52 0.65 7.79
C THR A 69 -5.79 0.75 6.93
N VAL A 70 -6.86 0.05 7.33
CA VAL A 70 -8.17 0.16 6.66
C VAL A 70 -8.68 1.60 6.71
N GLN A 71 -8.57 2.24 7.86
CA GLN A 71 -8.95 3.66 8.01
C GLN A 71 -8.12 4.57 7.10
N ALA A 72 -6.81 4.38 7.03
CA ALA A 72 -5.95 5.15 6.12
C ALA A 72 -6.36 4.97 4.64
N PHE A 73 -6.71 3.77 4.22
CA PHE A 73 -7.23 3.54 2.87
C PHE A 73 -8.61 4.17 2.64
N ALA A 74 -9.46 4.22 3.67
CA ALA A 74 -10.72 4.93 3.59
C ALA A 74 -10.52 6.45 3.45
N GLU A 75 -9.60 7.01 4.22
CA GLU A 75 -9.20 8.41 4.13
C GLU A 75 -8.61 8.76 2.75
N LEU A 76 -7.86 7.85 2.14
CA LEU A 76 -7.37 7.98 0.75
C LEU A 76 -8.48 7.78 -0.31
N GLY A 77 -9.70 7.42 0.08
CA GLY A 77 -10.80 7.16 -0.85
C GLY A 77 -10.71 5.81 -1.57
N LEU A 78 -9.82 4.91 -1.14
CA LEU A 78 -9.55 3.64 -1.82
C LEU A 78 -10.42 2.50 -1.28
N TRP A 79 -11.00 2.65 -0.08
CA TRP A 79 -11.67 1.55 0.60
C TRP A 79 -12.88 1.00 -0.16
N GLN A 80 -13.62 1.85 -0.87
CA GLN A 80 -14.77 1.40 -1.67
C GLN A 80 -14.39 0.37 -2.75
N GLN A 81 -13.18 0.50 -3.32
CA GLN A 81 -12.67 -0.46 -4.32
C GLN A 81 -12.05 -1.69 -3.66
N LEU A 82 -11.51 -1.55 -2.45
CA LEU A 82 -10.85 -2.62 -1.71
C LEU A 82 -11.86 -3.53 -0.97
N GLN A 83 -12.88 -2.95 -0.37
CA GLN A 83 -13.84 -3.64 0.50
C GLN A 83 -14.48 -4.90 -0.11
N PRO A 84 -14.90 -4.93 -1.40
CA PRO A 84 -15.53 -6.13 -1.98
C PRO A 84 -14.64 -7.38 -2.00
N HIS A 85 -13.31 -7.19 -1.88
CA HIS A 85 -12.31 -8.26 -1.86
C HIS A 85 -11.65 -8.44 -0.49
N ALA A 86 -12.21 -7.82 0.55
CA ALA A 86 -11.71 -7.88 1.90
C ALA A 86 -12.50 -8.88 2.75
N THR A 87 -11.81 -9.62 3.60
CA THR A 87 -12.41 -10.55 4.56
C THR A 87 -12.14 -10.08 5.97
N PRO A 88 -13.16 -9.82 6.81
CA PRO A 88 -12.95 -9.31 8.16
C PRO A 88 -12.32 -10.34 9.11
N ILE A 89 -11.44 -9.85 9.98
CA ILE A 89 -10.81 -10.64 11.03
C ILE A 89 -11.62 -10.51 12.31
N HIS A 90 -12.47 -11.48 12.62
CA HIS A 90 -13.30 -11.47 13.81
C HIS A 90 -12.64 -12.12 15.03
N GLN A 91 -11.64 -12.98 14.80
CA GLN A 91 -10.93 -13.68 15.88
C GLN A 91 -9.42 -13.69 15.62
N ILE A 92 -8.67 -13.50 16.70
CA ILE A 92 -7.22 -13.66 16.71
C ILE A 92 -6.89 -14.72 17.75
N HIS A 93 -6.15 -15.75 17.35
CA HIS A 93 -5.65 -16.79 18.24
C HIS A 93 -4.14 -16.57 18.41
N ILE A 94 -3.72 -16.41 19.64
CA ILE A 94 -2.32 -16.23 20.02
C ILE A 94 -1.89 -17.44 20.84
N SER A 95 -0.87 -18.15 20.36
CA SER A 95 -0.25 -19.26 21.08
C SER A 95 1.26 -19.18 20.90
N ASP A 96 2.01 -19.56 21.92
CA ASP A 96 3.46 -19.61 21.86
C ASP A 96 3.94 -21.06 21.79
N ARG A 97 4.84 -21.34 20.86
CA ARG A 97 5.36 -22.69 20.66
C ARG A 97 6.23 -23.10 21.86
N GLY A 98 5.86 -24.20 22.50
CA GLY A 98 6.59 -24.74 23.66
C GLY A 98 6.14 -24.18 24.99
N HIS A 99 5.19 -23.26 25.06
CA HIS A 99 4.59 -22.79 26.31
C HIS A 99 3.13 -23.21 26.39
N PHE A 100 2.70 -23.54 27.60
CA PHE A 100 1.31 -23.87 27.88
C PHE A 100 0.49 -22.58 27.97
N GLY A 101 -0.63 -22.58 27.26
CA GLY A 101 -1.59 -21.47 27.27
C GLY A 101 -1.86 -20.94 25.87
N LEU A 102 -3.02 -20.36 25.74
CA LEU A 102 -3.46 -19.67 24.53
C LEU A 102 -4.30 -18.45 24.94
N SER A 103 -4.22 -17.41 24.14
CA SER A 103 -5.12 -16.27 24.23
C SER A 103 -5.98 -16.20 22.97
N ARG A 104 -7.24 -15.88 23.14
CA ARG A 104 -8.16 -15.70 22.03
C ARG A 104 -8.85 -14.35 22.19
N LEU A 105 -8.71 -13.51 21.18
CA LEU A 105 -9.42 -12.24 21.09
C LEU A 105 -10.61 -12.41 20.16
N ARG A 106 -11.75 -11.90 20.54
CA ARG A 106 -12.96 -11.89 19.72
C ARG A 106 -13.45 -10.46 19.55
N ALA A 107 -13.73 -10.08 18.32
CA ALA A 107 -14.15 -8.72 17.99
C ALA A 107 -15.43 -8.30 18.76
N GLU A 108 -16.35 -9.25 18.94
CA GLU A 108 -17.59 -9.05 19.69
C GLU A 108 -17.32 -8.71 21.17
N GLU A 109 -16.38 -9.41 21.82
CA GLU A 109 -15.98 -9.18 23.21
C GLU A 109 -15.32 -7.81 23.39
N GLU A 110 -14.56 -7.36 22.37
CA GLU A 110 -13.87 -6.06 22.33
C GLU A 110 -14.77 -4.94 21.79
N GLN A 111 -16.04 -5.22 21.49
CA GLN A 111 -17.02 -4.26 20.97
C GLN A 111 -16.54 -3.54 19.71
N VAL A 112 -15.86 -4.25 18.82
CA VAL A 112 -15.40 -3.75 17.52
C VAL A 112 -15.98 -4.60 16.40
N GLU A 113 -16.17 -4.01 15.23
CA GLU A 113 -16.70 -4.72 14.05
C GLU A 113 -15.73 -5.84 13.60
N SER A 114 -14.45 -5.52 13.57
CA SER A 114 -13.37 -6.47 13.25
C SER A 114 -12.04 -5.96 13.77
N PHE A 115 -11.02 -6.83 13.89
CA PHE A 115 -9.65 -6.42 14.22
C PHE A 115 -8.88 -5.86 13.00
N GLY A 116 -9.42 -6.06 11.82
CA GLY A 116 -8.84 -5.67 10.54
C GLY A 116 -9.44 -6.49 9.42
N GLN A 117 -8.75 -6.50 8.28
CA GLN A 117 -9.22 -7.17 7.07
C GLN A 117 -8.08 -8.00 6.46
N VAL A 118 -8.41 -9.17 5.93
CA VAL A 118 -7.48 -9.93 5.07
C VAL A 118 -7.78 -9.61 3.62
N MET A 119 -6.75 -9.38 2.84
CA MET A 119 -6.87 -9.02 1.42
C MET A 119 -5.75 -9.62 0.60
N GLU A 120 -6.05 -9.96 -0.64
CA GLU A 120 -5.04 -10.40 -1.59
C GLU A 120 -4.12 -9.24 -2.01
N ASN A 121 -2.80 -9.48 -1.98
CA ASN A 121 -1.80 -8.49 -2.37
C ASN A 121 -1.96 -8.06 -3.82
N ALA A 122 -2.37 -8.98 -4.70
CA ALA A 122 -2.59 -8.69 -6.11
C ALA A 122 -3.65 -7.60 -6.32
N TRP A 123 -4.80 -7.72 -5.63
CA TRP A 123 -5.87 -6.72 -5.72
C TRP A 123 -5.46 -5.39 -5.09
N LEU A 124 -4.89 -5.44 -3.89
CA LEU A 124 -4.39 -4.25 -3.20
C LEU A 124 -3.38 -3.49 -4.08
N GLY A 125 -2.46 -4.22 -4.72
CA GLY A 125 -1.46 -3.64 -5.61
C GLY A 125 -2.08 -2.94 -6.82
N VAL A 126 -3.07 -3.56 -7.46
CA VAL A 126 -3.77 -2.97 -8.63
C VAL A 126 -4.49 -1.67 -8.25
N VAL A 127 -5.22 -1.67 -7.13
CA VAL A 127 -5.94 -0.47 -6.66
C VAL A 127 -4.96 0.66 -6.31
N LEU A 128 -3.88 0.35 -5.60
CA LEU A 128 -2.84 1.33 -5.25
C LEU A 128 -2.15 1.92 -6.50
N LEU A 129 -1.81 1.09 -7.48
CA LEU A 129 -1.20 1.56 -8.72
C LEU A 129 -2.17 2.41 -9.55
N ALA A 130 -3.45 2.07 -9.58
CA ALA A 130 -4.47 2.88 -10.24
C ALA A 130 -4.58 4.28 -9.60
N ALA A 131 -4.58 4.33 -8.26
CA ALA A 131 -4.58 5.59 -7.52
C ALA A 131 -3.31 6.41 -7.78
N LEU A 132 -2.14 5.76 -7.77
CA LEU A 132 -0.87 6.41 -8.06
C LEU A 132 -0.84 7.05 -9.46
N LYS A 133 -1.38 6.37 -10.48
CA LYS A 133 -1.49 6.90 -11.83
C LYS A 133 -2.40 8.13 -11.95
N GLN A 134 -3.36 8.26 -11.05
CA GLN A 134 -4.27 9.41 -10.97
C GLN A 134 -3.74 10.53 -10.05
N CYS A 135 -2.55 10.37 -9.49
CA CYS A 135 -1.94 11.32 -8.57
C CYS A 135 -0.79 12.10 -9.24
N PRO A 136 -1.06 13.25 -9.88
CA PRO A 136 -0.05 13.99 -10.65
C PRO A 136 1.03 14.65 -9.76
N SER A 137 0.79 14.79 -8.47
CA SER A 137 1.74 15.36 -7.52
C SER A 137 2.86 14.39 -7.11
N VAL A 138 2.79 13.12 -7.52
CA VAL A 138 3.86 12.15 -7.33
C VAL A 138 4.56 11.88 -8.66
N THR A 139 5.85 12.18 -8.72
CA THR A 139 6.68 11.80 -9.87
C THR A 139 7.10 10.34 -9.74
N VAL A 140 6.68 9.51 -10.67
CA VAL A 140 6.98 8.07 -10.67
C VAL A 140 8.12 7.78 -11.64
N CYS A 141 9.20 7.17 -11.14
CA CYS A 141 10.35 6.71 -11.89
C CYS A 141 10.49 5.19 -11.72
N ASP A 142 9.87 4.43 -12.60
CA ASP A 142 9.90 2.98 -12.60
C ASP A 142 10.96 2.40 -13.57
N GLY A 143 11.42 1.19 -13.31
CA GLY A 143 12.53 0.58 -14.05
C GLY A 143 13.89 1.23 -13.74
N VAL A 144 14.02 1.87 -12.58
CA VAL A 144 15.23 2.58 -12.13
C VAL A 144 15.67 2.03 -10.79
N SER A 145 16.91 1.55 -10.72
CA SER A 145 17.51 1.03 -9.48
C SER A 145 18.37 2.09 -8.81
N VAL A 146 18.19 2.26 -7.50
CA VAL A 146 19.05 3.10 -6.68
C VAL A 146 20.26 2.28 -6.24
N SER A 147 21.47 2.72 -6.62
CA SER A 147 22.71 2.01 -6.31
C SER A 147 23.38 2.49 -5.03
N ALA A 148 23.22 3.77 -4.69
CA ALA A 148 23.83 4.37 -3.49
C ALA A 148 23.08 5.62 -3.05
N LEU A 149 23.22 5.93 -1.78
CA LEU A 149 22.83 7.22 -1.18
C LEU A 149 24.11 7.91 -0.67
N GLN A 150 24.23 9.19 -0.93
CA GLN A 150 25.33 10.00 -0.44
C GLN A 150 24.78 11.20 0.32
N THR A 151 25.24 11.38 1.54
CA THR A 151 24.97 12.61 2.28
C THR A 151 25.94 13.67 1.82
N LEU A 152 25.42 14.78 1.31
CA LEU A 152 26.25 15.94 1.03
C LEU A 152 26.50 16.66 2.34
N ALA A 153 27.76 16.93 2.64
CA ALA A 153 28.10 17.83 3.75
C ALA A 153 27.69 19.26 3.37
N GLU A 154 27.01 19.94 4.28
CA GLU A 154 26.70 21.36 4.17
C GLU A 154 27.97 22.21 4.20
#